data_0a24ebb607859b52c63f477ee97c7a2f
#
_entry.id   0a24ebb607859b52c63f477ee97c7a2f
#
_cell.length_a   1.000
_cell.length_b   1.000
_cell.length_c   1.000
_cell.angle_alpha   90.00
_cell.angle_beta   90.00
_cell.angle_gamma   90.00
#
_symmetry.space_group_name_H-M   'P 1'
#
loop_
_entity.id
_entity.type
_entity.pdbx_description
1 polymer ?
#
loop_
_entity_poly.entity_id
_entity_poly.type
_entity_poly.pdbx_seq_one_letter_code
_entity_poly.pdbx_strand_id
1 'polypeptide(L)'
;MGRKNPLHTQLCDQLGIEYPIVAFTHCKDVAAAVTNAGAFAVLGQTQSSPDEIDSNIRWMREKIGDKPFGVDLVFPASVPATGDIDTLRSQIPQEQFDYVEAMKEKHNIPKWRNTPVDWNLGWLNKEMPQKQLEVVLENRVPVLASGLGNPDFVLKRAHEQGVLVWGLVGKPRQAKAEIDAGVDGIIAQGYDAAGHTGKIGTFSIVPQVVEIARGTGVPVIAGGGITTGRHLAGALALGAAGVWTGTVWLASRESDVNMTLKEKLLKANATDTEHSNCVSGFTMRTLRSEWHKEWALPEAPKPAPAPYQILLFADIKASAFDHNLENFMTEAAGQGVDFVHTMLPARQIVMDMAEEAFEVFEEIYGDEDEDDDE
;
A
#
# COMPACT_ATOMS: atom_id res chain seq x y z
N MET A 1 33.08 21.20 -7.48
CA MET A 1 32.66 19.90 -6.92
C MET A 1 31.54 19.38 -7.82
N GLY A 2 31.65 18.19 -8.41
CA GLY A 2 30.56 17.67 -9.24
C GLY A 2 29.25 17.67 -8.46
N ARG A 3 28.13 18.10 -9.08
CA ARG A 3 26.79 18.06 -8.45
C ARG A 3 26.51 16.64 -7.99
N LYS A 4 26.12 16.47 -6.71
CA LYS A 4 25.65 15.18 -6.22
C LYS A 4 24.33 14.85 -6.92
N ASN A 5 24.14 13.60 -7.34
CA ASN A 5 22.85 13.14 -7.85
C ASN A 5 21.75 13.44 -6.81
N PRO A 6 20.78 14.32 -7.11
CA PRO A 6 19.75 14.73 -6.15
C PRO A 6 18.81 13.59 -5.76
N LEU A 7 18.75 12.51 -6.57
CA LEU A 7 17.95 11.33 -6.28
C LEU A 7 18.68 10.28 -5.43
N HIS A 8 20.01 10.44 -5.20
CA HIS A 8 20.76 9.50 -4.37
C HIS A 8 20.65 9.89 -2.89
N THR A 9 19.86 9.15 -2.15
CA THR A 9 19.52 9.44 -0.75
C THR A 9 20.08 8.37 0.20
N GLN A 10 19.98 8.61 1.51
CA GLN A 10 20.29 7.62 2.55
C GLN A 10 19.56 6.29 2.34
N LEU A 11 18.32 6.31 1.82
CA LEU A 11 17.55 5.09 1.52
C LEU A 11 18.23 4.27 0.42
N CYS A 12 18.79 4.94 -0.60
CA CYS A 12 19.53 4.27 -1.66
C CYS A 12 20.76 3.55 -1.12
N ASP A 13 21.51 4.18 -0.23
CA ASP A 13 22.69 3.59 0.43
C ASP A 13 22.29 2.40 1.31
N GLN A 14 21.22 2.54 2.10
CA GLN A 14 20.75 1.49 3.01
C GLN A 14 20.29 0.22 2.28
N LEU A 15 19.64 0.39 1.13
CA LEU A 15 19.06 -0.71 0.38
C LEU A 15 19.91 -1.18 -0.81
N GLY A 16 20.91 -0.41 -1.24
CA GLY A 16 21.68 -0.70 -2.45
C GLY A 16 20.85 -0.54 -3.73
N ILE A 17 19.98 0.46 -3.80
CA ILE A 17 19.10 0.77 -4.94
C ILE A 17 19.55 2.05 -5.66
N GLU A 18 19.13 2.19 -6.92
CA GLU A 18 19.49 3.34 -7.76
C GLU A 18 18.57 4.55 -7.52
N TYR A 19 17.26 4.29 -7.38
CA TYR A 19 16.22 5.32 -7.23
C TYR A 19 15.50 5.19 -5.89
N PRO A 20 15.21 6.29 -5.17
CA PRO A 20 14.56 6.27 -3.86
C PRO A 20 13.03 6.09 -4.00
N ILE A 21 12.62 5.14 -4.84
CA ILE A 21 11.24 4.79 -5.14
C ILE A 21 10.96 3.42 -4.54
N VAL A 22 9.98 3.36 -3.64
CA VAL A 22 9.48 2.11 -3.05
C VAL A 22 8.10 1.83 -3.62
N ALA A 23 7.96 0.76 -4.38
CA ALA A 23 6.70 0.28 -4.89
C ALA A 23 6.05 -0.69 -3.91
N PHE A 24 4.86 -0.37 -3.43
CA PHE A 24 4.00 -1.31 -2.72
C PHE A 24 3.02 -1.94 -3.71
N THR A 25 3.03 -3.26 -3.78
CA THR A 25 2.16 -4.01 -4.71
C THR A 25 1.84 -5.40 -4.16
N HIS A 26 0.67 -5.96 -4.52
CA HIS A 26 0.33 -7.35 -4.25
C HIS A 26 0.73 -8.29 -5.42
N CYS A 27 1.09 -7.73 -6.58
CA CYS A 27 1.48 -8.47 -7.77
C CYS A 27 3.01 -8.67 -7.83
N LYS A 28 3.45 -9.91 -7.79
CA LYS A 28 4.88 -10.26 -7.82
C LYS A 28 5.57 -9.88 -9.13
N ASP A 29 4.85 -9.91 -10.26
CA ASP A 29 5.41 -9.51 -11.55
C ASP A 29 5.72 -8.01 -11.59
N VAL A 30 4.85 -7.18 -11.01
CA VAL A 30 5.12 -5.74 -10.79
C VAL A 30 6.33 -5.56 -9.88
N ALA A 31 6.36 -6.27 -8.74
CA ALA A 31 7.47 -6.18 -7.79
C ALA A 31 8.82 -6.52 -8.44
N ALA A 32 8.87 -7.60 -9.24
CA ALA A 32 10.08 -7.99 -9.95
C ALA A 32 10.49 -6.95 -11.00
N ALA A 33 9.54 -6.41 -11.77
CA ALA A 33 9.82 -5.40 -12.78
C ALA A 33 10.37 -4.10 -12.16
N VAL A 34 9.79 -3.63 -11.07
CA VAL A 34 10.25 -2.45 -10.31
C VAL A 34 11.66 -2.67 -9.75
N THR A 35 11.90 -3.81 -9.09
CA THR A 35 13.22 -4.14 -8.53
C THR A 35 14.28 -4.23 -9.63
N ASN A 36 13.94 -4.81 -10.79
CA ASN A 36 14.84 -4.88 -11.93
C ASN A 36 15.10 -3.52 -12.60
N ALA A 37 14.23 -2.55 -12.39
CA ALA A 37 14.40 -1.18 -12.87
C ALA A 37 15.31 -0.30 -11.98
N GLY A 38 15.84 -0.83 -10.87
CA GLY A 38 16.73 -0.08 -9.96
C GLY A 38 16.02 0.58 -8.77
N ALA A 39 14.72 0.38 -8.62
CA ALA A 39 13.94 0.82 -7.47
C ALA A 39 13.76 -0.33 -6.46
N PHE A 40 13.00 -0.12 -5.39
CA PHE A 40 12.71 -1.13 -4.36
C PHE A 40 11.24 -1.54 -4.44
N ALA A 41 10.95 -2.82 -4.34
CA ALA A 41 9.57 -3.28 -4.24
C ALA A 41 9.29 -3.94 -2.89
N VAL A 42 8.11 -3.66 -2.34
CA VAL A 42 7.56 -4.35 -1.17
C VAL A 42 6.30 -5.09 -1.60
N LEU A 43 6.33 -6.40 -1.45
CA LEU A 43 5.24 -7.29 -1.82
C LEU A 43 4.26 -7.45 -0.66
N GLY A 44 3.03 -6.97 -0.81
CA GLY A 44 1.96 -7.10 0.17
C GLY A 44 1.46 -8.55 0.24
N GLN A 45 1.67 -9.22 1.37
CA GLN A 45 1.38 -10.64 1.53
C GLN A 45 0.36 -10.94 2.63
N THR A 46 -0.33 -9.93 3.13
CA THR A 46 -1.31 -10.06 4.22
C THR A 46 -2.40 -11.09 3.93
N GLN A 47 -2.81 -11.24 2.66
CA GLN A 47 -3.86 -12.16 2.24
C GLN A 47 -3.33 -13.51 1.75
N SER A 48 -2.02 -13.72 1.74
CA SER A 48 -1.37 -14.95 1.30
C SER A 48 -1.20 -15.94 2.44
N SER A 49 -1.36 -17.22 2.15
CA SER A 49 -0.98 -18.28 3.09
C SER A 49 0.54 -18.32 3.30
N PRO A 50 1.04 -18.92 4.38
CA PRO A 50 2.47 -19.12 4.59
C PRO A 50 3.18 -19.80 3.41
N ASP A 51 2.57 -20.83 2.81
CA ASP A 51 3.13 -21.54 1.66
C ASP A 51 3.19 -20.67 0.40
N GLU A 52 2.16 -19.82 0.18
CA GLU A 52 2.17 -18.85 -0.91
C GLU A 52 3.25 -17.78 -0.72
N ILE A 53 3.44 -17.29 0.52
CA ILE A 53 4.50 -16.33 0.84
C ILE A 53 5.87 -16.93 0.51
N ASP A 54 6.15 -18.15 0.96
CA ASP A 54 7.40 -18.85 0.69
C ASP A 54 7.62 -19.05 -0.82
N SER A 55 6.58 -19.47 -1.53
CA SER A 55 6.60 -19.63 -2.98
C SER A 55 6.87 -18.30 -3.71
N ASN A 56 6.21 -17.21 -3.28
CA ASN A 56 6.39 -15.88 -3.87
C ASN A 56 7.80 -15.33 -3.60
N ILE A 57 8.35 -15.52 -2.40
CA ILE A 57 9.72 -15.10 -2.08
C ILE A 57 10.75 -15.85 -2.95
N ARG A 58 10.60 -17.16 -3.11
CA ARG A 58 11.47 -17.96 -4.00
C ARG A 58 11.37 -17.50 -5.44
N TRP A 59 10.16 -17.29 -5.94
CA TRP A 59 9.91 -16.79 -7.27
C TRP A 59 10.55 -15.39 -7.49
N MET A 60 10.41 -14.48 -6.50
CA MET A 60 11.07 -13.18 -6.56
C MET A 60 12.57 -13.33 -6.75
N ARG A 61 13.25 -14.14 -5.92
CA ARG A 61 14.69 -14.38 -6.01
C ARG A 61 15.13 -14.93 -7.36
N GLU A 62 14.34 -15.84 -7.95
CA GLU A 62 14.60 -16.35 -9.31
C GLU A 62 14.54 -15.23 -10.37
N LYS A 63 13.65 -14.26 -10.20
CA LYS A 63 13.43 -13.19 -11.20
C LYS A 63 14.36 -12.00 -11.04
N ILE A 64 14.78 -11.68 -9.83
CA ILE A 64 15.56 -10.47 -9.54
C ILE A 64 17.01 -10.76 -9.15
N GLY A 65 17.39 -12.03 -8.91
CA GLY A 65 18.71 -12.41 -8.41
C GLY A 65 18.94 -11.89 -6.98
N ASP A 66 20.10 -11.32 -6.75
CA ASP A 66 20.52 -10.81 -5.43
C ASP A 66 20.01 -9.42 -5.10
N LYS A 67 19.17 -8.84 -5.96
CA LYS A 67 18.59 -7.51 -5.69
C LYS A 67 17.66 -7.53 -4.49
N PRO A 68 17.63 -6.45 -3.68
CA PRO A 68 16.82 -6.39 -2.47
C PRO A 68 15.33 -6.16 -2.80
N PHE A 69 14.46 -6.74 -1.96
CA PHE A 69 13.02 -6.48 -1.94
C PHE A 69 12.48 -6.63 -0.53
N GLY A 70 11.25 -6.18 -0.29
CA GLY A 70 10.58 -6.30 1.00
C GLY A 70 9.30 -7.10 0.91
N VAL A 71 8.79 -7.48 2.08
CA VAL A 71 7.46 -8.06 2.28
C VAL A 71 6.70 -7.21 3.28
N ASP A 72 5.41 -6.95 3.02
CA ASP A 72 4.52 -6.27 3.95
C ASP A 72 3.54 -7.25 4.59
N LEU A 73 3.43 -7.17 5.91
CA LEU A 73 2.44 -7.87 6.73
C LEU A 73 1.73 -6.87 7.63
N VAL A 74 0.48 -7.19 8.01
CA VAL A 74 -0.26 -6.39 8.99
C VAL A 74 -0.47 -7.16 10.28
N PHE A 75 -0.39 -6.44 11.41
CA PHE A 75 -0.57 -6.99 12.75
C PHE A 75 -1.64 -6.22 13.51
N PRO A 76 -2.94 -6.33 13.13
CA PRO A 76 -3.99 -5.53 13.73
C PRO A 76 -4.12 -5.79 15.23
N ALA A 77 -4.02 -4.72 16.03
CA ALA A 77 -4.11 -4.83 17.49
C ALA A 77 -5.51 -5.25 17.99
N SER A 78 -6.56 -4.93 17.23
CA SER A 78 -7.98 -5.04 17.62
C SER A 78 -8.75 -6.14 16.88
N VAL A 79 -8.08 -7.24 16.52
CA VAL A 79 -8.77 -8.42 15.98
C VAL A 79 -8.96 -9.50 17.04
N PRO A 80 -9.98 -10.37 16.92
CA PRO A 80 -10.17 -11.51 17.81
C PRO A 80 -8.93 -12.41 17.85
N ALA A 81 -8.66 -13.01 19.01
CA ALA A 81 -7.54 -13.93 19.17
C ALA A 81 -7.73 -15.19 18.29
N THR A 82 -8.95 -15.68 18.21
CA THR A 82 -9.38 -16.84 17.42
C THR A 82 -10.76 -16.56 16.84
N GLY A 83 -11.09 -17.15 15.71
CA GLY A 83 -12.41 -17.09 15.09
C GLY A 83 -12.34 -17.62 13.65
N ASP A 84 -13.19 -18.59 13.34
CA ASP A 84 -13.48 -18.93 11.97
C ASP A 84 -14.48 -17.92 11.38
N ILE A 85 -14.55 -17.89 10.06
CA ILE A 85 -15.40 -16.93 9.32
C ILE A 85 -16.88 -17.11 9.67
N ASP A 86 -17.35 -18.34 9.89
CA ASP A 86 -18.76 -18.62 10.18
C ASP A 86 -19.14 -18.07 11.57
N THR A 87 -18.26 -18.24 12.56
CA THR A 87 -18.43 -17.63 13.89
C THR A 87 -18.50 -16.10 13.79
N LEU A 88 -17.62 -15.48 13.03
CA LEU A 88 -17.63 -14.03 12.83
C LEU A 88 -18.91 -13.56 12.10
N ARG A 89 -19.33 -14.27 11.05
CA ARG A 89 -20.56 -13.97 10.32
C ARG A 89 -21.79 -14.06 11.22
N SER A 90 -21.85 -15.03 12.13
CA SER A 90 -22.98 -15.19 13.06
C SER A 90 -23.15 -14.02 14.05
N GLN A 91 -22.13 -13.18 14.20
CA GLN A 91 -22.16 -12.00 15.07
C GLN A 91 -22.58 -10.71 14.34
N ILE A 92 -22.75 -10.77 13.02
CA ILE A 92 -23.22 -9.63 12.25
C ILE A 92 -24.72 -9.46 12.47
N PRO A 93 -25.21 -8.25 12.80
CA PRO A 93 -26.65 -8.01 12.95
C PRO A 93 -27.44 -8.36 11.69
N GLN A 94 -28.61 -8.99 11.85
CA GLN A 94 -29.47 -9.42 10.74
C GLN A 94 -29.84 -8.25 9.82
N GLU A 95 -30.09 -7.07 10.37
CA GLU A 95 -30.39 -5.84 9.62
C GLU A 95 -29.35 -5.55 8.50
N GLN A 96 -28.08 -5.81 8.76
CA GLN A 96 -27.02 -5.57 7.78
C GLN A 96 -27.01 -6.63 6.68
N PHE A 97 -27.29 -7.88 7.01
CA PHE A 97 -27.49 -8.92 6.00
C PHE A 97 -28.72 -8.62 5.13
N ASP A 98 -29.84 -8.26 5.73
CA ASP A 98 -31.07 -7.94 5.01
C ASP A 98 -30.83 -6.75 4.06
N TYR A 99 -30.07 -5.74 4.50
CA TYR A 99 -29.71 -4.61 3.66
C TYR A 99 -28.85 -5.02 2.46
N VAL A 100 -27.85 -5.88 2.65
CA VAL A 100 -27.00 -6.36 1.56
C VAL A 100 -27.79 -7.25 0.60
N GLU A 101 -28.69 -8.11 1.08
CA GLU A 101 -29.55 -8.92 0.20
C GLU A 101 -30.51 -8.04 -0.62
N ALA A 102 -31.14 -7.04 -0.01
CA ALA A 102 -31.97 -6.06 -0.73
C ALA A 102 -31.16 -5.29 -1.80
N MET A 103 -29.91 -4.95 -1.50
CA MET A 103 -28.99 -4.32 -2.47
C MET A 103 -28.70 -5.29 -3.64
N LYS A 104 -28.44 -6.57 -3.37
CA LYS A 104 -28.21 -7.58 -4.42
C LYS A 104 -29.42 -7.70 -5.34
N GLU A 105 -30.65 -7.73 -4.79
CA GLU A 105 -31.88 -7.76 -5.55
C GLU A 105 -32.07 -6.48 -6.39
N LYS A 106 -31.91 -5.31 -5.78
CA LYS A 106 -32.02 -3.99 -6.42
C LYS A 106 -31.12 -3.86 -7.66
N HIS A 107 -29.89 -4.33 -7.57
CA HIS A 107 -28.89 -4.22 -8.63
C HIS A 107 -28.75 -5.49 -9.48
N ASN A 108 -29.61 -6.51 -9.27
CA ASN A 108 -29.53 -7.79 -9.96
C ASN A 108 -28.12 -8.41 -9.89
N ILE A 109 -27.48 -8.39 -8.73
CA ILE A 109 -26.12 -8.91 -8.55
C ILE A 109 -26.19 -10.45 -8.55
N PRO A 110 -25.58 -11.13 -9.54
CA PRO A 110 -25.61 -12.59 -9.61
C PRO A 110 -24.75 -13.20 -8.49
N LYS A 111 -24.98 -14.49 -8.22
CA LYS A 111 -24.04 -15.22 -7.35
C LYS A 111 -22.70 -15.39 -8.04
N TRP A 112 -21.61 -15.22 -7.29
CA TRP A 112 -20.27 -15.55 -7.75
C TRP A 112 -20.15 -17.06 -8.04
N ARG A 113 -19.26 -17.47 -8.97
CA ARG A 113 -19.14 -18.84 -9.47
C ARG A 113 -17.82 -19.50 -9.09
N ASN A 114 -16.72 -18.74 -9.17
CA ASN A 114 -15.38 -19.30 -9.19
C ASN A 114 -14.46 -18.70 -8.11
N THR A 115 -14.84 -17.61 -7.48
CA THR A 115 -14.03 -16.97 -6.45
C THR A 115 -14.30 -17.65 -5.11
N PRO A 116 -13.33 -18.30 -4.48
CA PRO A 116 -13.51 -18.80 -3.13
C PRO A 116 -13.92 -17.64 -2.22
N VAL A 117 -15.01 -17.78 -1.47
CA VAL A 117 -15.40 -16.82 -0.41
C VAL A 117 -14.32 -16.75 0.66
N ASP A 118 -13.52 -17.78 0.75
CA ASP A 118 -12.30 -17.88 1.55
C ASP A 118 -11.14 -17.09 0.93
N TRP A 119 -11.38 -15.82 0.63
CA TRP A 119 -10.25 -14.92 0.64
C TRP A 119 -9.54 -15.14 1.95
N ASN A 120 -8.23 -15.27 1.89
CA ASN A 120 -7.49 -15.54 3.11
C ASN A 120 -7.69 -14.38 4.09
N LEU A 121 -8.84 -14.39 4.76
CA LEU A 121 -9.19 -13.47 5.84
C LEU A 121 -8.48 -13.87 7.14
N GLY A 122 -7.46 -14.74 7.02
CA GLY A 122 -6.66 -15.18 8.14
C GLY A 122 -6.02 -14.05 8.94
N TRP A 123 -5.77 -12.89 8.29
CA TRP A 123 -5.33 -11.68 8.98
C TRP A 123 -6.38 -11.11 9.97
N LEU A 124 -7.63 -11.56 9.90
CA LEU A 124 -8.68 -11.20 10.86
C LEU A 124 -8.56 -11.93 12.21
N ASN A 125 -7.59 -12.80 12.38
CA ASN A 125 -7.21 -13.41 13.66
C ASN A 125 -5.72 -13.17 13.94
N LYS A 126 -5.27 -13.49 15.15
CA LYS A 126 -3.87 -13.24 15.55
C LYS A 126 -2.90 -14.38 15.19
N GLU A 127 -3.40 -15.52 14.78
CA GLU A 127 -2.59 -16.71 14.53
C GLU A 127 -1.92 -16.67 13.14
N MET A 128 -2.68 -16.30 12.11
CA MET A 128 -2.17 -16.29 10.73
C MET A 128 -1.03 -15.29 10.53
N PRO A 129 -1.12 -14.02 11.00
CA PRO A 129 -0.01 -13.08 10.88
C PRO A 129 1.28 -13.57 11.55
N GLN A 130 1.18 -14.35 12.62
CA GLN A 130 2.36 -14.96 13.26
C GLN A 130 3.00 -16.04 12.37
N LYS A 131 2.17 -16.92 11.75
CA LYS A 131 2.67 -17.93 10.81
C LYS A 131 3.29 -17.30 9.56
N GLN A 132 2.68 -16.25 9.06
CA GLN A 132 3.22 -15.47 7.92
C GLN A 132 4.57 -14.85 8.29
N LEU A 133 4.68 -14.28 9.49
CA LEU A 133 5.92 -13.68 10.00
C LEU A 133 7.06 -14.72 10.09
N GLU A 134 6.79 -15.94 10.58
CA GLU A 134 7.81 -16.99 10.64
C GLU A 134 8.42 -17.22 9.25
N VAL A 135 7.60 -17.36 8.22
CA VAL A 135 8.08 -17.57 6.85
C VAL A 135 8.94 -16.43 6.35
N VAL A 136 8.54 -15.18 6.61
CA VAL A 136 9.30 -13.99 6.19
C VAL A 136 10.67 -13.96 6.87
N LEU A 137 10.73 -14.24 8.18
CA LEU A 137 11.97 -14.26 8.94
C LEU A 137 12.88 -15.44 8.54
N GLU A 138 12.35 -16.65 8.40
CA GLU A 138 13.09 -17.83 7.95
C GLU A 138 13.72 -17.62 6.57
N ASN A 139 13.00 -16.94 5.69
CA ASN A 139 13.49 -16.56 4.38
C ASN A 139 14.47 -15.36 4.40
N ARG A 140 14.67 -14.68 5.52
CA ARG A 140 15.56 -13.51 5.65
C ARG A 140 15.31 -12.47 4.54
N VAL A 141 14.05 -12.08 4.37
CA VAL A 141 13.68 -11.03 3.42
C VAL A 141 14.36 -9.73 3.87
N PRO A 142 15.03 -8.97 2.99
CA PRO A 142 15.78 -7.77 3.38
C PRO A 142 15.00 -6.77 4.23
N VAL A 143 13.72 -6.56 3.93
CA VAL A 143 12.84 -5.63 4.65
C VAL A 143 11.50 -6.27 4.96
N LEU A 144 11.07 -6.19 6.22
CA LEU A 144 9.69 -6.41 6.66
C LEU A 144 9.03 -5.04 6.89
N ALA A 145 8.07 -4.68 6.05
CA ALA A 145 7.19 -3.55 6.31
C ALA A 145 6.00 -3.99 7.15
N SER A 146 5.55 -3.16 8.08
CA SER A 146 4.47 -3.47 9.01
C SER A 146 3.45 -2.34 9.07
N GLY A 147 2.19 -2.67 8.81
CA GLY A 147 1.05 -1.78 8.96
C GLY A 147 0.05 -2.22 10.04
N LEU A 148 -0.83 -1.31 10.44
CA LEU A 148 -1.96 -1.52 11.37
C LEU A 148 -1.56 -1.97 12.80
N GLY A 149 -0.31 -1.85 13.19
CA GLY A 149 0.19 -2.17 14.53
C GLY A 149 1.60 -1.64 14.74
N ASN A 150 2.06 -1.61 16.00
CA ASN A 150 3.46 -1.30 16.30
C ASN A 150 4.29 -2.58 16.14
N PRO A 151 5.35 -2.60 15.30
CA PRO A 151 6.19 -3.78 15.07
C PRO A 151 7.21 -4.07 16.17
N ASP A 152 7.14 -3.45 17.34
CA ASP A 152 8.11 -3.59 18.44
C ASP A 152 8.36 -5.05 18.84
N PHE A 153 7.32 -5.90 18.82
CA PHE A 153 7.38 -7.29 19.19
C PHE A 153 8.24 -8.16 18.26
N VAL A 154 8.53 -7.69 17.03
CA VAL A 154 9.30 -8.45 16.03
C VAL A 154 10.75 -7.98 15.91
N LEU A 155 11.06 -6.74 16.30
CA LEU A 155 12.35 -6.07 16.06
C LEU A 155 13.56 -6.93 16.42
N LYS A 156 13.60 -7.44 17.65
CA LYS A 156 14.72 -8.27 18.11
C LYS A 156 14.97 -9.48 17.22
N ARG A 157 13.91 -10.20 16.87
CA ARG A 157 13.97 -11.42 16.05
C ARG A 157 14.39 -11.12 14.62
N ALA A 158 13.85 -10.04 14.07
CA ALA A 158 14.18 -9.56 12.72
C ALA A 158 15.66 -9.17 12.62
N HIS A 159 16.13 -8.36 13.56
CA HIS A 159 17.53 -7.92 13.61
C HIS A 159 18.51 -9.06 13.81
N GLU A 160 18.19 -10.07 14.63
CA GLU A 160 19.00 -11.30 14.79
C GLU A 160 19.15 -12.07 13.46
N GLN A 161 18.23 -11.87 12.51
CA GLN A 161 18.24 -12.49 11.18
C GLN A 161 18.77 -11.56 10.08
N GLY A 162 19.11 -10.30 10.41
CA GLY A 162 19.54 -9.28 9.47
C GLY A 162 18.40 -8.70 8.62
N VAL A 163 17.16 -8.80 9.10
CA VAL A 163 15.96 -8.24 8.45
C VAL A 163 15.68 -6.85 9.00
N LEU A 164 15.62 -5.85 8.14
CA LEU A 164 15.21 -4.50 8.50
C LEU A 164 13.70 -4.45 8.71
N VAL A 165 13.25 -3.66 9.69
CA VAL A 165 11.82 -3.49 10.00
C VAL A 165 11.38 -2.05 9.75
N TRP A 166 10.41 -1.86 8.89
CA TRP A 166 9.80 -0.56 8.62
C TRP A 166 8.40 -0.47 9.20
N GLY A 167 8.11 0.65 9.85
CA GLY A 167 6.79 0.94 10.38
C GLY A 167 6.00 1.88 9.49
N LEU A 168 4.70 1.59 9.27
CA LEU A 168 3.80 2.44 8.50
C LEU A 168 2.88 3.21 9.45
N VAL A 169 2.98 4.54 9.42
CA VAL A 169 2.32 5.43 10.37
C VAL A 169 1.45 6.48 9.70
N GLY A 170 0.28 6.75 10.29
CA GLY A 170 -0.63 7.83 9.90
C GLY A 170 -0.66 9.01 10.88
N LYS A 171 0.19 9.02 11.91
CA LYS A 171 0.25 10.06 12.95
C LYS A 171 1.67 10.25 13.48
N PRO A 172 2.12 11.50 13.76
CA PRO A 172 3.44 11.78 14.30
C PRO A 172 3.77 11.01 15.59
N ARG A 173 2.79 10.85 16.49
CA ARG A 173 3.00 10.09 17.74
C ARG A 173 3.31 8.61 17.52
N GLN A 174 2.82 8.01 16.43
CA GLN A 174 3.14 6.63 16.06
C GLN A 174 4.59 6.57 15.57
N ALA A 175 5.00 7.50 14.69
CA ALA A 175 6.37 7.58 14.24
C ALA A 175 7.35 7.68 15.41
N LYS A 176 7.07 8.55 16.39
CA LYS A 176 7.93 8.66 17.58
C LYS A 176 8.01 7.33 18.34
N ALA A 177 6.88 6.68 18.58
CA ALA A 177 6.85 5.42 19.33
C ALA A 177 7.63 4.29 18.62
N GLU A 178 7.51 4.21 17.30
CA GLU A 178 8.18 3.16 16.50
C GLU A 178 9.68 3.45 16.34
N ILE A 179 10.08 4.71 16.17
CA ILE A 179 11.50 5.13 16.17
C ILE A 179 12.13 4.84 17.54
N ASP A 180 11.46 5.20 18.64
CA ASP A 180 11.94 4.92 20.00
C ASP A 180 12.05 3.39 20.26
N ALA A 181 11.23 2.58 19.61
CA ALA A 181 11.29 1.12 19.69
C ALA A 181 12.45 0.53 18.85
N GLY A 182 12.99 1.25 17.87
CA GLY A 182 14.16 0.85 17.10
C GLY A 182 13.87 0.31 15.70
N VAL A 183 12.82 0.80 15.02
CA VAL A 183 12.59 0.49 13.60
C VAL A 183 13.68 1.07 12.71
N ASP A 184 13.91 0.46 11.56
CA ASP A 184 14.98 0.83 10.61
C ASP A 184 14.51 1.79 9.51
N GLY A 185 13.21 2.09 9.46
CA GLY A 185 12.59 3.04 8.53
C GLY A 185 11.16 3.35 8.92
N ILE A 186 10.67 4.53 8.54
CA ILE A 186 9.28 4.97 8.78
C ILE A 186 8.62 5.38 7.46
N ILE A 187 7.48 4.75 7.17
CA ILE A 187 6.60 5.13 6.08
C ILE A 187 5.56 6.11 6.62
N ALA A 188 5.76 7.41 6.33
CA ALA A 188 4.82 8.47 6.71
C ALA A 188 3.67 8.52 5.70
N GLN A 189 2.56 7.84 6.01
CA GLN A 189 1.43 7.71 5.10
C GLN A 189 0.38 8.78 5.34
N GLY A 190 0.18 9.65 4.34
CA GLY A 190 -0.82 10.71 4.38
C GLY A 190 -2.24 10.24 4.06
N TYR A 191 -3.21 11.13 4.34
CA TYR A 191 -4.64 10.94 4.03
C TYR A 191 -4.92 10.68 2.55
N ASP A 192 -4.04 11.15 1.67
CA ASP A 192 -4.16 11.05 0.21
C ASP A 192 -3.86 9.63 -0.31
N ALA A 193 -3.34 8.76 0.55
CA ALA A 193 -3.01 7.38 0.22
C ALA A 193 -4.24 6.50 0.01
N ALA A 194 -4.00 5.37 -0.65
CA ALA A 194 -4.92 4.25 -0.74
C ALA A 194 -4.97 3.42 0.56
N GLY A 195 -6.02 2.64 0.72
CA GLY A 195 -6.17 1.73 1.85
C GLY A 195 -6.40 2.46 3.17
N HIS A 196 -5.98 1.82 4.26
CA HIS A 196 -6.18 2.35 5.61
C HIS A 196 -5.24 3.52 5.87
N THR A 197 -5.79 4.72 6.09
CA THR A 197 -5.02 5.95 6.28
C THR A 197 -5.42 6.68 7.56
N GLY A 198 -4.51 7.57 8.03
CA GLY A 198 -4.83 8.58 9.02
C GLY A 198 -5.69 9.70 8.44
N LYS A 199 -5.74 10.84 9.16
CA LYS A 199 -6.51 12.03 8.75
C LYS A 199 -5.62 13.22 8.40
N ILE A 200 -4.29 13.05 8.39
CA ILE A 200 -3.33 14.12 8.10
C ILE A 200 -2.88 13.95 6.65
N GLY A 201 -2.99 14.98 5.84
CA GLY A 201 -2.55 14.97 4.44
C GLY A 201 -1.04 14.76 4.31
N THR A 202 -0.60 14.23 3.17
CA THR A 202 0.80 13.84 2.91
C THR A 202 1.74 15.02 3.09
N PHE A 203 1.41 16.18 2.55
CA PHE A 203 2.21 17.41 2.64
C PHE A 203 2.39 17.92 4.08
N SER A 204 1.53 17.49 5.00
CA SER A 204 1.58 17.87 6.42
C SER A 204 2.25 16.81 7.30
N ILE A 205 2.01 15.51 7.05
CA ILE A 205 2.54 14.46 7.92
C ILE A 205 4.04 14.23 7.67
N VAL A 206 4.47 14.28 6.40
CA VAL A 206 5.86 13.99 6.04
C VAL A 206 6.85 14.89 6.77
N PRO A 207 6.77 16.24 6.72
CA PRO A 207 7.73 17.08 7.43
C PRO A 207 7.65 16.95 8.95
N GLN A 208 6.47 16.62 9.52
CA GLN A 208 6.36 16.36 10.96
C GLN A 208 7.12 15.10 11.37
N VAL A 209 7.02 14.02 10.55
CA VAL A 209 7.73 12.77 10.83
C VAL A 209 9.23 12.92 10.58
N VAL A 210 9.63 13.66 9.54
CA VAL A 210 11.04 14.01 9.28
C VAL A 210 11.67 14.74 10.47
N GLU A 211 10.95 15.69 11.07
CA GLU A 211 11.43 16.39 12.27
C GLU A 211 11.61 15.44 13.46
N ILE A 212 10.69 14.50 13.67
CA ILE A 212 10.79 13.47 14.72
C ILE A 212 11.99 12.55 14.47
N ALA A 213 12.24 12.16 13.23
CA ALA A 213 13.35 11.28 12.84
C ALA A 213 14.70 11.97 12.81
N ARG A 214 14.76 13.30 12.92
CA ARG A 214 15.99 14.07 12.84
C ARG A 214 17.04 13.63 13.86
N GLY A 215 18.21 13.28 13.38
CA GLY A 215 19.34 12.83 14.21
C GLY A 215 19.27 11.39 14.70
N THR A 216 18.22 10.64 14.35
CA THR A 216 18.10 9.21 14.72
C THR A 216 18.76 8.26 13.72
N GLY A 217 19.00 8.71 12.48
CA GLY A 217 19.45 7.87 11.37
C GLY A 217 18.36 7.06 10.68
N VAL A 218 17.11 7.13 11.15
CA VAL A 218 15.97 6.41 10.56
C VAL A 218 15.44 7.16 9.34
N PRO A 219 15.49 6.60 8.12
CA PRO A 219 14.94 7.23 6.93
C PRO A 219 13.41 7.34 7.00
N VAL A 220 12.88 8.47 6.54
CA VAL A 220 11.44 8.68 6.37
C VAL A 220 11.08 8.51 4.90
N ILE A 221 10.11 7.66 4.63
CA ILE A 221 9.60 7.34 3.30
C ILE A 221 8.20 7.97 3.18
N ALA A 222 8.01 8.88 2.23
CA ALA A 222 6.76 9.59 2.05
C ALA A 222 5.74 8.73 1.28
N GLY A 223 4.54 8.53 1.82
CA GLY A 223 3.45 7.78 1.18
C GLY A 223 2.15 8.56 1.11
N GLY A 224 1.41 8.41 0.01
CA GLY A 224 0.10 9.03 -0.19
C GLY A 224 0.05 10.04 -1.32
N GLY A 225 -0.76 9.74 -2.36
CA GLY A 225 -0.95 10.61 -3.52
C GLY A 225 0.26 10.68 -4.47
N ILE A 226 1.33 9.96 -4.20
CA ILE A 226 2.60 10.04 -4.95
C ILE A 226 2.54 9.11 -6.16
N THR A 227 2.73 9.68 -7.36
CA THR A 227 2.52 8.96 -8.63
C THR A 227 3.48 9.41 -9.74
N THR A 228 4.07 10.59 -9.63
CA THR A 228 4.93 11.22 -10.66
C THR A 228 6.27 11.62 -10.08
N GLY A 229 7.22 12.00 -10.95
CA GLY A 229 8.52 12.51 -10.53
C GLY A 229 8.42 13.85 -9.80
N ARG A 230 7.45 14.71 -10.14
CA ARG A 230 7.19 15.95 -9.39
C ARG A 230 6.80 15.67 -7.95
N HIS A 231 6.03 14.61 -7.69
CA HIS A 231 5.72 14.18 -6.33
C HIS A 231 6.96 13.63 -5.61
N LEU A 232 7.83 12.87 -6.31
CA LEU A 232 9.10 12.39 -5.76
C LEU A 232 9.99 13.59 -5.37
N ALA A 233 10.21 14.53 -6.28
CA ALA A 233 11.01 15.73 -6.00
C ALA A 233 10.44 16.53 -4.81
N GLY A 234 9.11 16.72 -4.78
CA GLY A 234 8.43 17.39 -3.66
C GLY A 234 8.60 16.65 -2.32
N ALA A 235 8.52 15.33 -2.31
CA ALA A 235 8.74 14.53 -1.11
C ALA A 235 10.19 14.64 -0.59
N LEU A 236 11.18 14.61 -1.49
CA LEU A 236 12.60 14.82 -1.14
C LEU A 236 12.82 16.24 -0.59
N ALA A 237 12.18 17.27 -1.18
CA ALA A 237 12.23 18.64 -0.68
C ALA A 237 11.58 18.79 0.72
N LEU A 238 10.60 17.99 1.07
CA LEU A 238 10.04 17.91 2.43
C LEU A 238 10.96 17.16 3.41
N GLY A 239 12.09 16.63 2.97
CA GLY A 239 13.08 15.92 3.78
C GLY A 239 12.89 14.40 3.86
N ALA A 240 11.99 13.82 3.05
CA ALA A 240 11.89 12.37 2.94
C ALA A 240 13.15 11.78 2.27
N ALA A 241 13.50 10.55 2.64
CA ALA A 241 14.60 9.81 2.01
C ALA A 241 14.16 9.03 0.77
N GLY A 242 12.86 8.97 0.49
CA GLY A 242 12.27 8.30 -0.65
C GLY A 242 10.75 8.33 -0.60
N VAL A 243 10.11 7.66 -1.55
CA VAL A 243 8.65 7.62 -1.68
C VAL A 243 8.11 6.21 -1.65
N TRP A 244 6.92 6.06 -1.06
CA TRP A 244 6.10 4.85 -1.03
C TRP A 244 4.92 5.01 -1.97
N THR A 245 4.89 4.25 -3.05
CA THR A 245 3.93 4.39 -4.14
C THR A 245 3.10 3.11 -4.30
N GLY A 246 1.79 3.23 -4.51
CA GLY A 246 0.89 2.08 -4.64
C GLY A 246 -0.01 2.16 -5.87
N THR A 247 -0.85 3.18 -5.95
CA THR A 247 -1.90 3.33 -6.95
C THR A 247 -1.40 3.27 -8.39
N VAL A 248 -0.23 3.83 -8.67
CA VAL A 248 0.37 3.86 -10.01
C VAL A 248 0.64 2.46 -10.58
N TRP A 249 0.85 1.48 -9.72
CA TRP A 249 1.14 0.10 -10.12
C TRP A 249 -0.10 -0.69 -10.51
N LEU A 250 -1.29 -0.30 -10.03
CA LEU A 250 -2.54 -1.04 -10.25
C LEU A 250 -2.87 -1.18 -11.74
N ALA A 251 -2.61 -0.14 -12.55
CA ALA A 251 -2.84 -0.14 -13.98
C ALA A 251 -1.59 -0.45 -14.82
N SER A 252 -0.47 -0.86 -14.20
CA SER A 252 0.71 -1.27 -14.96
C SER A 252 0.44 -2.53 -15.78
N ARG A 253 1.25 -2.77 -16.82
CA ARG A 253 1.08 -3.92 -17.73
C ARG A 253 1.26 -5.24 -17.01
N GLU A 254 2.20 -5.31 -16.06
CA GLU A 254 2.53 -6.49 -15.26
C GLU A 254 1.51 -6.78 -14.16
N SER A 255 0.68 -5.79 -13.80
CA SER A 255 -0.34 -5.96 -12.75
C SER A 255 -1.37 -7.03 -13.13
N ASP A 256 -1.72 -7.87 -12.19
CA ASP A 256 -2.75 -8.90 -12.28
C ASP A 256 -4.18 -8.40 -11.97
N VAL A 257 -4.31 -7.09 -11.72
CA VAL A 257 -5.63 -6.46 -11.54
C VAL A 257 -6.51 -6.71 -12.78
N ASN A 258 -7.77 -7.05 -12.52
CA ASN A 258 -8.77 -7.29 -13.56
C ASN A 258 -8.81 -6.14 -14.59
N MET A 259 -8.91 -6.46 -15.88
CA MET A 259 -8.84 -5.46 -16.96
C MET A 259 -9.94 -4.40 -16.87
N THR A 260 -11.18 -4.78 -16.54
CA THR A 260 -12.29 -3.84 -16.36
C THR A 260 -11.98 -2.83 -15.26
N LEU A 261 -11.35 -3.28 -14.16
CA LEU A 261 -10.93 -2.39 -13.09
C LEU A 261 -9.74 -1.51 -13.49
N LYS A 262 -8.77 -2.00 -14.28
CA LYS A 262 -7.71 -1.16 -14.85
C LYS A 262 -8.30 -0.05 -15.72
N GLU A 263 -9.24 -0.38 -16.61
CA GLU A 263 -9.91 0.61 -17.47
C GLU A 263 -10.69 1.64 -16.66
N LYS A 264 -11.32 1.23 -15.55
CA LYS A 264 -11.98 2.13 -14.60
C LYS A 264 -10.97 3.06 -13.93
N LEU A 265 -9.83 2.55 -13.49
CA LEU A 265 -8.74 3.33 -12.88
C LEU A 265 -8.18 4.39 -13.84
N LEU A 266 -7.99 4.05 -15.12
CA LEU A 266 -7.47 4.97 -16.14
C LEU A 266 -8.42 6.16 -16.46
N LYS A 267 -9.70 6.02 -16.13
CA LYS A 267 -10.73 7.06 -16.30
C LYS A 267 -10.99 7.85 -15.03
N ALA A 268 -10.50 7.36 -13.88
CA ALA A 268 -10.76 7.94 -12.58
C ALA A 268 -9.91 9.20 -12.34
N ASN A 269 -10.45 10.09 -11.52
CA ASN A 269 -9.74 11.24 -10.98
C ASN A 269 -9.72 11.20 -9.45
N ALA A 270 -9.02 12.13 -8.80
CA ALA A 270 -8.85 12.16 -7.35
C ALA A 270 -10.18 12.14 -6.59
N THR A 271 -11.25 12.77 -7.14
CA THR A 271 -12.57 12.84 -6.52
C THR A 271 -13.39 11.56 -6.68
N ASP A 272 -12.94 10.63 -7.53
CA ASP A 272 -13.53 9.29 -7.66
C ASP A 272 -13.03 8.31 -6.60
N THR A 273 -12.14 8.74 -5.72
CA THR A 273 -11.73 7.97 -4.54
C THR A 273 -12.52 8.38 -3.30
N GLU A 274 -12.88 7.42 -2.46
CA GLU A 274 -13.68 7.67 -1.27
C GLU A 274 -13.03 7.10 -0.01
N HIS A 275 -12.98 7.91 1.04
CA HIS A 275 -12.43 7.54 2.34
C HIS A 275 -13.58 7.19 3.29
N SER A 276 -13.89 5.93 3.42
CA SER A 276 -15.02 5.43 4.20
C SER A 276 -14.69 4.14 4.94
N ASN A 277 -15.60 3.70 5.81
CA ASN A 277 -15.49 2.43 6.52
C ASN A 277 -16.44 1.34 5.97
N CYS A 278 -17.15 1.62 4.88
CA CYS A 278 -18.15 0.69 4.33
C CYS A 278 -17.55 -0.57 3.68
N VAL A 279 -16.24 -0.61 3.43
CA VAL A 279 -15.57 -1.76 2.81
C VAL A 279 -15.04 -2.73 3.86
N SER A 280 -14.24 -2.26 4.82
CA SER A 280 -13.54 -3.14 5.77
C SER A 280 -13.97 -2.97 7.23
N GLY A 281 -14.80 -1.98 7.52
CA GLY A 281 -15.13 -1.58 8.90
C GLY A 281 -14.08 -0.68 9.55
N PHE A 282 -12.86 -0.62 9.00
CA PHE A 282 -11.88 0.43 9.26
C PHE A 282 -11.99 1.51 8.18
N THR A 283 -11.64 2.74 8.52
CA THR A 283 -11.61 3.81 7.53
C THR A 283 -10.47 3.57 6.55
N MET A 284 -10.82 3.50 5.27
CA MET A 284 -9.87 3.30 4.18
C MET A 284 -10.30 4.07 2.92
N ARG A 285 -9.33 4.40 2.06
CA ARG A 285 -9.59 5.02 0.76
C ARG A 285 -9.58 3.96 -0.34
N THR A 286 -10.66 3.94 -1.10
CA THR A 286 -10.83 3.06 -2.26
C THR A 286 -11.44 3.82 -3.43
N LEU A 287 -11.36 3.25 -4.63
CA LEU A 287 -12.08 3.76 -5.79
C LEU A 287 -13.59 3.63 -5.54
N ARG A 288 -14.34 4.72 -5.76
CA ARG A 288 -15.78 4.74 -5.51
C ARG A 288 -16.52 3.74 -6.39
N SER A 289 -17.53 3.08 -5.82
CA SER A 289 -18.39 2.12 -6.50
C SER A 289 -19.84 2.29 -6.04
N GLU A 290 -20.78 1.55 -6.65
CA GLU A 290 -22.18 1.52 -6.20
C GLU A 290 -22.30 1.05 -4.74
N TRP A 291 -21.41 0.17 -4.27
CA TRP A 291 -21.35 -0.21 -2.86
C TRP A 291 -21.21 1.00 -1.92
N HIS A 292 -20.33 1.94 -2.26
CA HIS A 292 -20.17 3.17 -1.47
C HIS A 292 -21.40 4.04 -1.49
N LYS A 293 -22.03 4.19 -2.66
CA LYS A 293 -23.25 4.99 -2.81
C LYS A 293 -24.41 4.40 -2.00
N GLU A 294 -24.58 3.08 -2.02
CA GLU A 294 -25.61 2.40 -1.24
C GLU A 294 -25.39 2.64 0.27
N TRP A 295 -24.18 2.44 0.77
CA TRP A 295 -23.88 2.67 2.19
C TRP A 295 -23.90 4.16 2.60
N ALA A 296 -23.96 5.09 1.67
CA ALA A 296 -24.12 6.52 1.93
C ALA A 296 -25.60 6.96 1.93
N LEU A 297 -26.55 6.09 1.60
CA LEU A 297 -27.99 6.42 1.62
C LEU A 297 -28.46 6.65 3.07
N PRO A 298 -29.43 7.57 3.28
CA PRO A 298 -29.95 7.87 4.60
C PRO A 298 -30.58 6.67 5.33
N GLU A 299 -31.13 5.72 4.58
CA GLU A 299 -31.74 4.48 5.08
C GLU A 299 -30.72 3.35 5.34
N ALA A 300 -29.48 3.51 4.90
CA ALA A 300 -28.44 2.50 5.12
C ALA A 300 -28.12 2.34 6.62
N PRO A 301 -27.97 1.11 7.11
CA PRO A 301 -27.47 0.90 8.46
C PRO A 301 -26.03 1.43 8.57
N LYS A 302 -25.57 1.70 9.80
CA LYS A 302 -24.16 2.05 9.97
C LYS A 302 -23.27 0.87 9.56
N PRO A 303 -22.18 1.11 8.82
CA PRO A 303 -21.23 0.04 8.52
C PRO A 303 -20.79 -0.68 9.80
N ALA A 304 -20.73 -2.00 9.74
CA ALA A 304 -20.26 -2.81 10.85
C ALA A 304 -18.78 -2.50 11.16
N PRO A 305 -18.36 -2.56 12.42
CA PRO A 305 -16.93 -2.41 12.73
C PRO A 305 -16.13 -3.57 12.13
N ALA A 306 -14.81 -3.37 11.93
CA ALA A 306 -13.94 -4.49 11.60
C ALA A 306 -13.96 -5.54 12.73
N PRO A 307 -13.95 -6.84 12.40
CA PRO A 307 -13.75 -7.44 11.07
C PRO A 307 -15.06 -7.75 10.30
N TYR A 308 -16.19 -7.30 10.76
CA TYR A 308 -17.51 -7.75 10.26
C TYR A 308 -17.89 -7.16 8.88
N GLN A 309 -17.58 -5.90 8.64
CA GLN A 309 -17.99 -5.22 7.40
C GLN A 309 -17.37 -5.86 6.15
N ILE A 310 -16.11 -6.31 6.24
CA ILE A 310 -15.47 -6.96 5.10
C ILE A 310 -16.13 -8.27 4.72
N LEU A 311 -16.76 -8.97 5.68
CA LEU A 311 -17.50 -10.21 5.43
C LEU A 311 -18.80 -9.96 4.65
N LEU A 312 -19.43 -8.81 4.88
CA LEU A 312 -20.60 -8.37 4.11
C LEU A 312 -20.21 -7.97 2.68
N PHE A 313 -19.05 -7.32 2.53
CA PHE A 313 -18.55 -6.87 1.23
C PHE A 313 -18.00 -8.02 0.38
N ALA A 314 -17.47 -9.08 0.99
CA ALA A 314 -16.78 -10.17 0.30
C ALA A 314 -17.59 -10.81 -0.84
N ASP A 315 -18.87 -11.12 -0.60
CA ASP A 315 -19.75 -11.73 -1.60
C ASP A 315 -20.02 -10.79 -2.78
N ILE A 316 -20.19 -9.51 -2.49
CA ILE A 316 -20.41 -8.48 -3.53
C ILE A 316 -19.14 -8.31 -4.37
N LYS A 317 -17.98 -8.22 -3.73
CA LYS A 317 -16.71 -8.12 -4.43
C LYS A 317 -16.47 -9.36 -5.30
N ALA A 318 -16.67 -10.57 -4.76
CA ALA A 318 -16.50 -11.80 -5.53
C ALA A 318 -17.42 -11.83 -6.77
N SER A 319 -18.69 -11.50 -6.60
CA SER A 319 -19.63 -11.42 -7.72
C SER A 319 -19.23 -10.34 -8.74
N ALA A 320 -18.82 -9.17 -8.27
CA ALA A 320 -18.41 -8.07 -9.15
C ALA A 320 -17.22 -8.48 -10.05
N PHE A 321 -16.24 -9.20 -9.50
CA PHE A 321 -15.09 -9.66 -10.26
C PHE A 321 -15.42 -10.82 -11.20
N ASP A 322 -16.22 -11.82 -10.75
CA ASP A 322 -16.61 -12.97 -11.58
C ASP A 322 -17.45 -12.57 -12.81
N HIS A 323 -18.24 -11.51 -12.67
CA HIS A 323 -19.19 -11.07 -13.69
C HIS A 323 -18.82 -9.74 -14.34
N ASN A 324 -17.63 -9.18 -14.04
CA ASN A 324 -17.17 -7.89 -14.56
C ASN A 324 -18.19 -6.76 -14.33
N LEU A 325 -18.78 -6.68 -13.14
CA LEU A 325 -19.70 -5.61 -12.77
C LEU A 325 -18.92 -4.33 -12.43
N GLU A 326 -18.52 -3.59 -13.43
CA GLU A 326 -17.66 -2.38 -13.30
C GLU A 326 -18.13 -1.44 -12.19
N ASN A 327 -19.44 -1.21 -12.09
CA ASN A 327 -20.03 -0.30 -11.11
C ASN A 327 -19.79 -0.74 -9.66
N PHE A 328 -19.66 -2.05 -9.39
CA PHE A 328 -19.39 -2.61 -8.07
C PHE A 328 -17.91 -2.91 -7.83
N MET A 329 -17.08 -2.91 -8.89
CA MET A 329 -15.64 -3.10 -8.73
C MET A 329 -15.00 -1.93 -8.01
N THR A 330 -14.21 -2.23 -7.00
CA THR A 330 -13.41 -1.28 -6.27
C THR A 330 -12.09 -1.91 -5.83
N GLU A 331 -11.08 -1.09 -5.66
CA GLU A 331 -9.79 -1.45 -5.11
C GLU A 331 -9.22 -0.27 -4.31
N ALA A 332 -8.25 -0.54 -3.44
CA ALA A 332 -7.54 0.51 -2.74
C ALA A 332 -6.81 1.42 -3.72
N ALA A 333 -7.29 2.65 -3.90
CA ALA A 333 -6.72 3.65 -4.80
C ALA A 333 -6.66 5.00 -4.09
N GLY A 334 -5.49 5.64 -4.10
CA GLY A 334 -5.26 6.97 -3.53
C GLY A 334 -5.58 8.09 -4.51
N GLN A 335 -5.52 9.33 -4.03
CA GLN A 335 -5.82 10.51 -4.86
C GLN A 335 -4.84 10.71 -6.02
N GLY A 336 -3.65 10.09 -5.98
CA GLY A 336 -2.73 10.05 -7.12
C GLY A 336 -3.25 9.28 -8.34
N VAL A 337 -4.43 8.65 -8.29
CA VAL A 337 -5.06 8.00 -9.45
C VAL A 337 -5.27 8.98 -10.60
N ASP A 338 -5.45 10.26 -10.30
CA ASP A 338 -5.62 11.34 -11.28
C ASP A 338 -4.44 11.52 -12.27
N PHE A 339 -3.31 10.89 -11.97
CA PHE A 339 -2.10 10.90 -12.82
C PHE A 339 -1.87 9.57 -13.54
N VAL A 340 -2.82 8.63 -13.47
CA VAL A 340 -2.69 7.29 -14.06
C VAL A 340 -3.64 7.17 -15.26
N HIS A 341 -3.18 7.55 -16.43
CA HIS A 341 -4.02 7.60 -17.64
C HIS A 341 -3.67 6.57 -18.70
N THR A 342 -2.57 5.84 -18.53
CA THR A 342 -2.07 4.89 -19.52
C THR A 342 -1.50 3.64 -18.84
N MET A 343 -1.73 2.48 -19.42
CA MET A 343 -1.12 1.22 -19.00
C MET A 343 0.34 1.15 -19.48
N LEU A 344 1.26 1.58 -18.64
CA LEU A 344 2.70 1.53 -18.90
C LEU A 344 3.31 0.27 -18.30
N PRO A 345 4.45 -0.22 -18.82
CA PRO A 345 5.28 -1.19 -18.12
C PRO A 345 5.75 -0.60 -16.77
N ALA A 346 5.80 -1.41 -15.71
CA ALA A 346 6.26 -0.96 -14.39
C ALA A 346 7.70 -0.37 -14.44
N ARG A 347 8.58 -0.94 -15.27
CA ARG A 347 9.90 -0.35 -15.52
C ARG A 347 9.82 1.07 -16.07
N GLN A 348 8.92 1.33 -17.03
CA GLN A 348 8.78 2.67 -17.63
C GLN A 348 8.30 3.67 -16.57
N ILE A 349 7.36 3.26 -15.71
CA ILE A 349 6.88 4.11 -14.60
C ILE A 349 8.03 4.53 -13.67
N VAL A 350 8.94 3.60 -13.32
CA VAL A 350 10.12 3.90 -12.50
C VAL A 350 11.02 4.92 -13.20
N MET A 351 11.31 4.71 -14.49
CA MET A 351 12.18 5.60 -15.28
C MET A 351 11.56 6.98 -15.43
N ASP A 352 10.28 7.07 -15.80
CA ASP A 352 9.57 8.34 -15.96
C ASP A 352 9.54 9.14 -14.65
N MET A 353 9.31 8.46 -13.51
CA MET A 353 9.35 9.12 -12.20
C MET A 353 10.75 9.65 -11.84
N ALA A 354 11.78 8.88 -12.15
CA ALA A 354 13.17 9.29 -11.86
C ALA A 354 13.60 10.46 -12.77
N GLU A 355 13.33 10.36 -14.07
CA GLU A 355 13.67 11.39 -15.07
C GLU A 355 12.95 12.70 -14.76
N GLU A 356 11.62 12.68 -14.59
CA GLU A 356 10.84 13.88 -14.24
C GLU A 356 11.30 14.51 -12.92
N ALA A 357 11.65 13.70 -11.90
CA ALA A 357 12.13 14.25 -10.64
C ALA A 357 13.50 14.92 -10.81
N PHE A 358 14.36 14.37 -11.65
CA PHE A 358 15.64 14.96 -11.98
C PHE A 358 15.48 16.30 -12.71
N GLU A 359 14.59 16.35 -13.72
CA GLU A 359 14.25 17.58 -14.45
C GLU A 359 13.75 18.68 -13.50
N VAL A 360 12.90 18.35 -12.52
CA VAL A 360 12.43 19.32 -11.52
C VAL A 360 13.57 19.93 -10.72
N PHE A 361 14.58 19.12 -10.33
CA PHE A 361 15.74 19.64 -9.61
C PHE A 361 16.65 20.48 -10.52
N GLU A 362 16.78 20.15 -11.80
CA GLU A 362 17.49 20.98 -12.76
C GLU A 362 16.76 22.31 -13.00
N GLU A 363 15.43 22.31 -13.16
CA GLU A 363 14.62 23.53 -13.26
C GLU A 363 14.81 24.48 -12.07
N ILE A 364 14.92 23.94 -10.84
CA ILE A 364 15.04 24.76 -9.62
C ILE A 364 16.47 25.25 -9.37
N TYR A 365 17.49 24.45 -9.70
CA TYR A 365 18.87 24.70 -9.30
C TYR A 365 19.85 24.82 -10.50
N GLY A 366 19.34 24.71 -11.76
CA GLY A 366 20.14 24.61 -12.99
C GLY A 366 20.85 25.91 -13.42
N ASP A 367 20.31 27.07 -13.11
CA ASP A 367 20.75 28.36 -13.66
C ASP A 367 21.91 29.07 -12.89
N GLU A 368 22.52 28.43 -11.87
CA GLU A 368 23.59 29.10 -11.09
C GLU A 368 24.99 29.02 -11.71
N ASP A 369 25.21 28.31 -12.81
CA ASP A 369 26.59 28.08 -13.36
C ASP A 369 26.93 28.93 -14.63
N GLU A 370 26.07 29.84 -15.12
CA GLU A 370 26.39 30.66 -16.31
C GLU A 370 27.00 32.02 -16.02
N ASP A 371 27.08 32.48 -14.75
CA ASP A 371 27.55 33.84 -14.41
C ASP A 371 28.96 33.95 -13.80
N ASP A 372 29.74 32.87 -13.69
CA ASP A 372 31.09 32.91 -13.07
C ASP A 372 32.27 32.96 -14.08
N ASP A 373 32.04 33.18 -15.38
CA ASP A 373 33.10 33.33 -16.40
C ASP A 373 32.94 34.67 -17.20
N GLU A 374 32.93 35.86 -16.53
CA GLU A 374 33.28 37.14 -17.13
C GLU A 374 34.37 37.86 -16.36
#